data_06fe02f24f4daefa230ce0053a561286
#
_entry.id   06fe02f24f4daefa230ce0053a561286
#
_cell.length_a   1.000
_cell.length_b   1.000
_cell.length_c   1.000
_cell.angle_alpha   90.00
_cell.angle_beta   90.00
_cell.angle_gamma   90.00
#
_symmetry.space_group_name_H-M   'P 1'
#
loop_
_entity.id
_entity.type
_entity.pdbx_description
1 polymer ?
#
loop_
_entity_poly.entity_id
_entity_poly.type
_entity_poly.pdbx_seq_one_letter_code
_entity_poly.pdbx_strand_id
1 'polypeptide(L)'
;MQLPLPQNESSRLESLRGLRILGTSREQVFDDIARLAALICDTPVAVIAFIDEQRVWFKASIGLELHEIPREGSFCAYAILQPDVLIVPEPLSDERFASSFLVKQVGIQFYAGIPLVIDDAHPLGTLAVMDRVAHLLTEEQRDSLRILARRMTRELELRRTGGTQSPPRRPHLATPPQRSVTILIVEDNDNLRNLLHRALEGNGFSALPAADGAEALRLCEQHDGTIHLVVSDIVMPHLNGLKLEERIRASRPETKFLFITGFGDQFPELRERIKYGANILEKPFLPSELLRKVEDTLNQGTAATGTEG
;
A
#
# COMPACT_ATOMS: atom_id res chain seq x y z
N MET A 1 23.31 23.52 13.80
CA MET A 1 22.08 24.22 13.43
C MET A 1 20.98 23.76 14.38
N GLN A 2 20.31 24.69 15.07
CA GLN A 2 19.27 24.27 16.04
C GLN A 2 18.09 23.70 15.26
N LEU A 3 17.65 22.47 15.60
CA LEU A 3 16.53 21.80 14.94
C LEU A 3 15.25 22.61 15.17
N PRO A 4 14.50 23.01 14.14
CA PRO A 4 13.23 23.68 14.35
C PRO A 4 12.24 22.70 15.01
N LEU A 5 11.62 23.13 16.10
CA LEU A 5 10.62 22.36 16.84
C LEU A 5 9.21 22.86 16.48
N PRO A 6 8.20 21.97 16.43
CA PRO A 6 6.80 22.37 16.37
C PRO A 6 6.44 23.32 17.54
N GLN A 7 5.56 24.29 17.31
CA GLN A 7 5.11 25.21 18.36
C GLN A 7 4.45 24.49 19.55
N ASN A 8 3.86 23.33 19.30
CA ASN A 8 3.15 22.50 20.27
C ASN A 8 3.94 21.23 20.68
N GLU A 9 5.28 21.29 20.67
CA GLU A 9 6.14 20.12 20.89
C GLU A 9 5.79 19.32 22.15
N SER A 10 5.53 19.99 23.28
CA SER A 10 5.20 19.31 24.54
C SER A 10 3.90 18.48 24.42
N SER A 11 2.84 19.05 23.88
CA SER A 11 1.56 18.35 23.70
C SER A 11 1.65 17.28 22.61
N ARG A 12 2.44 17.51 21.57
CA ARG A 12 2.77 16.51 20.55
C ARG A 12 3.44 15.27 21.14
N LEU A 13 4.46 15.47 21.98
CA LEU A 13 5.15 14.37 22.66
C LEU A 13 4.25 13.64 23.67
N GLU A 14 3.37 14.36 24.37
CA GLU A 14 2.37 13.75 25.23
C GLU A 14 1.41 12.86 24.44
N SER A 15 0.89 13.35 23.31
CA SER A 15 0.05 12.58 22.39
C SER A 15 0.77 11.35 21.86
N LEU A 16 2.04 11.47 21.47
CA LEU A 16 2.86 10.33 21.01
C LEU A 16 3.03 9.26 22.12
N ARG A 17 3.33 9.70 23.35
CA ARG A 17 3.47 8.79 24.50
C ARG A 17 2.13 8.11 24.83
N GLY A 18 1.02 8.83 24.68
CA GLY A 18 -0.34 8.31 24.88
C GLY A 18 -0.69 7.16 23.94
N LEU A 19 -0.15 7.13 22.71
CA LEU A 19 -0.34 6.04 21.75
C LEU A 19 0.36 4.72 22.17
N ARG A 20 1.33 4.78 23.08
CA ARG A 20 2.13 3.62 23.53
C ARG A 20 2.69 2.79 22.35
N ILE A 21 3.08 3.47 21.28
CA ILE A 21 3.55 2.83 20.04
C ILE A 21 5.07 2.64 20.01
N LEU A 22 5.80 3.52 20.68
CA LEU A 22 7.26 3.46 20.72
C LEU A 22 7.76 2.18 21.40
N GLY A 23 8.77 1.54 20.82
CA GLY A 23 9.35 0.31 21.34
C GLY A 23 8.47 -0.93 21.21
N THR A 24 7.32 -0.85 20.53
CA THR A 24 6.46 -2.01 20.29
C THR A 24 6.99 -2.89 19.16
N SER A 25 6.59 -4.16 19.15
CA SER A 25 6.91 -5.09 18.06
C SER A 25 6.36 -4.62 16.72
N ARG A 26 6.88 -5.19 15.63
CA ARG A 26 6.32 -4.98 14.28
C ARG A 26 4.86 -5.40 14.22
N GLU A 27 4.08 -4.65 13.46
CA GLU A 27 2.66 -4.93 13.23
C GLU A 27 2.40 -4.90 11.72
N GLN A 28 1.69 -5.90 11.23
CA GLN A 28 1.47 -6.15 9.81
C GLN A 28 0.91 -4.91 9.06
N VAL A 29 -0.03 -4.20 9.68
CA VAL A 29 -0.67 -3.03 9.04
C VAL A 29 0.33 -1.92 8.70
N PHE A 30 1.32 -1.68 9.56
CA PHE A 30 2.38 -0.68 9.30
C PHE A 30 3.35 -1.18 8.24
N ASP A 31 3.74 -2.45 8.30
CA ASP A 31 4.62 -3.06 7.29
C ASP A 31 3.97 -3.05 5.91
N ASP A 32 2.67 -3.33 5.81
CA ASP A 32 1.92 -3.33 4.55
C ASP A 32 1.81 -1.93 3.96
N ILE A 33 1.52 -0.90 4.78
CA ILE A 33 1.47 0.49 4.31
C ILE A 33 2.85 0.97 3.84
N ALA A 34 3.92 0.67 4.58
CA ALA A 34 5.27 1.03 4.15
C ALA A 34 5.65 0.33 2.84
N ARG A 35 5.31 -0.95 2.68
CA ARG A 35 5.54 -1.70 1.44
C ARG A 35 4.78 -1.11 0.26
N LEU A 36 3.51 -0.75 0.45
CA LEU A 36 2.71 -0.09 -0.60
C LEU A 36 3.30 1.26 -0.99
N ALA A 37 3.74 2.07 -0.03
CA ALA A 37 4.39 3.35 -0.33
C ALA A 37 5.65 3.16 -1.19
N ALA A 38 6.52 2.19 -0.84
CA ALA A 38 7.69 1.84 -1.62
C ALA A 38 7.34 1.43 -3.06
N LEU A 39 6.33 0.56 -3.21
CA LEU A 39 5.88 0.05 -4.52
C LEU A 39 5.30 1.14 -5.40
N ILE A 40 4.39 1.95 -4.86
CA ILE A 40 3.70 3.01 -5.63
C ILE A 40 4.68 4.10 -6.05
N CYS A 41 5.62 4.45 -5.17
CA CYS A 41 6.61 5.49 -5.47
C CYS A 41 7.83 4.96 -6.24
N ASP A 42 7.88 3.66 -6.54
CA ASP A 42 9.01 2.98 -7.19
C ASP A 42 10.34 3.28 -6.49
N THR A 43 10.35 3.16 -5.16
CA THR A 43 11.52 3.44 -4.33
C THR A 43 11.91 2.20 -3.53
N PRO A 44 13.23 1.93 -3.34
CA PRO A 44 13.70 0.75 -2.62
C PRO A 44 13.50 0.84 -1.10
N VAL A 45 13.24 2.04 -0.57
CA VAL A 45 13.15 2.29 0.87
C VAL A 45 11.86 3.00 1.21
N ALA A 46 11.13 2.48 2.20
CA ALA A 46 10.01 3.17 2.83
C ALA A 46 9.99 2.94 4.33
N VAL A 47 9.60 3.95 5.09
CA VAL A 47 9.52 3.89 6.55
C VAL A 47 8.24 4.54 7.07
N ILE A 48 7.71 3.98 8.16
CA ILE A 48 6.79 4.68 9.05
C ILE A 48 7.56 5.00 10.32
N ALA A 49 7.76 6.28 10.55
CA ALA A 49 8.62 6.80 11.59
C ALA A 49 7.86 7.66 12.59
N PHE A 50 8.15 7.50 13.86
CA PHE A 50 7.64 8.37 14.94
C PHE A 50 8.78 9.19 15.52
N ILE A 51 8.52 10.50 15.70
CA ILE A 51 9.54 11.47 16.13
C ILE A 51 9.42 11.69 17.64
N ASP A 52 10.32 11.04 18.37
CA ASP A 52 10.48 11.20 19.82
C ASP A 52 11.34 12.43 20.13
N GLU A 53 11.61 12.68 21.39
CA GLU A 53 12.38 13.84 21.87
C GLU A 53 13.78 13.93 21.28
N GLN A 54 14.51 12.80 21.23
CA GLN A 54 15.90 12.75 20.77
C GLN A 54 16.14 11.84 19.57
N ARG A 55 15.15 11.05 19.17
CA ARG A 55 15.27 10.04 18.12
C ARG A 55 14.07 10.02 17.19
N VAL A 56 14.30 9.48 16.01
CA VAL A 56 13.28 9.03 15.07
C VAL A 56 13.24 7.51 15.13
N TRP A 57 12.13 6.96 15.61
CA TRP A 57 11.94 5.53 15.77
C TRP A 57 11.10 4.95 14.64
N PHE A 58 11.57 3.87 14.01
CA PHE A 58 10.90 3.25 12.87
C PHE A 58 9.96 2.14 13.33
N LYS A 59 8.65 2.37 13.16
CA LYS A 59 7.61 1.36 13.40
C LYS A 59 7.59 0.31 12.29
N ALA A 60 7.78 0.75 11.04
CA ALA A 60 7.96 -0.10 9.88
C ALA A 60 9.13 0.42 9.05
N SER A 61 9.90 -0.49 8.47
CA SER A 61 11.05 -0.19 7.63
C SER A 61 11.18 -1.24 6.54
N ILE A 62 11.18 -0.81 5.28
CA ILE A 62 11.41 -1.60 4.09
C ILE A 62 12.70 -1.10 3.45
N GLY A 63 13.60 -2.01 3.06
CA GLY A 63 14.87 -1.67 2.40
C GLY A 63 15.91 -0.94 3.28
N LEU A 64 15.66 -0.85 4.60
CA LEU A 64 16.55 -0.22 5.57
C LEU A 64 16.58 -1.07 6.86
N GLU A 65 17.77 -1.53 7.23
CA GLU A 65 18.00 -2.36 8.45
C GLU A 65 18.32 -1.50 9.69
N LEU A 66 17.50 -0.48 9.92
CA LEU A 66 17.62 0.41 11.08
C LEU A 66 16.31 0.42 11.84
N HIS A 67 16.42 0.54 13.18
CA HIS A 67 15.25 0.67 14.06
C HIS A 67 15.02 2.11 14.50
N GLU A 68 16.07 2.91 14.54
CA GLU A 68 16.01 4.31 14.92
C GLU A 68 17.23 5.07 14.38
N ILE A 69 17.10 6.39 14.32
CA ILE A 69 18.19 7.33 13.99
C ILE A 69 18.09 8.55 14.93
N PRO A 70 19.18 9.33 15.08
CA PRO A 70 19.10 10.61 15.77
C PRO A 70 18.05 11.52 15.14
N ARG A 71 17.28 12.23 15.97
CA ARG A 71 16.32 13.22 15.52
C ARG A 71 17.00 14.41 14.84
N GLU A 72 18.14 14.81 15.36
CA GLU A 72 18.91 15.95 14.86
C GLU A 72 19.34 15.68 13.40
N GLY A 73 19.07 16.65 12.51
CA GLY A 73 19.40 16.55 11.09
C GLY A 73 18.60 15.49 10.31
N SER A 74 17.57 14.87 10.91
CA SER A 74 16.76 13.89 10.21
C SER A 74 15.70 14.57 9.30
N PHE A 75 15.46 14.02 8.12
CA PHE A 75 14.41 14.47 7.21
C PHE A 75 13.03 14.47 7.88
N CYS A 76 12.75 13.44 8.67
CA CYS A 76 11.45 13.25 9.33
C CYS A 76 11.15 14.39 10.32
N ALA A 77 12.18 14.92 11.01
CA ALA A 77 12.02 16.04 11.92
C ALA A 77 11.67 17.37 11.21
N TYR A 78 12.05 17.52 9.95
CA TYR A 78 11.62 18.64 9.12
C TYR A 78 10.28 18.37 8.44
N ALA A 79 10.00 17.12 8.07
CA ALA A 79 8.75 16.75 7.42
C ALA A 79 7.53 16.98 8.34
N ILE A 80 7.64 16.73 9.65
CA ILE A 80 6.54 17.00 10.59
C ILE A 80 6.18 18.48 10.75
N LEU A 81 7.01 19.38 10.22
CA LEU A 81 6.77 20.84 10.24
C LEU A 81 6.03 21.32 8.98
N GLN A 82 5.86 20.44 8.00
CA GLN A 82 5.20 20.76 6.73
C GLN A 82 3.72 20.41 6.81
N PRO A 83 2.86 21.17 6.12
CA PRO A 83 1.43 20.84 6.03
C PRO A 83 1.17 19.68 5.03
N ASP A 84 2.13 19.35 4.17
CA ASP A 84 2.02 18.36 3.11
C ASP A 84 3.36 17.63 2.92
N VAL A 85 3.51 16.91 1.81
CA VAL A 85 4.71 16.11 1.49
C VAL A 85 5.95 17.01 1.41
N LEU A 86 6.95 16.74 2.25
CA LEU A 86 8.30 17.29 2.09
C LEU A 86 9.03 16.47 1.04
N ILE A 87 9.46 17.07 -0.05
CA ILE A 87 10.28 16.45 -1.08
C ILE A 87 11.68 17.06 -1.06
N VAL A 88 12.69 16.22 -0.97
CA VAL A 88 14.11 16.60 -1.03
C VAL A 88 14.76 15.77 -2.15
N PRO A 89 14.82 16.32 -3.37
CA PRO A 89 15.31 15.57 -4.53
C PRO A 89 16.82 15.36 -4.53
N GLU A 90 17.57 16.27 -3.90
CA GLU A 90 19.03 16.27 -3.85
C GLU A 90 19.53 16.64 -2.43
N PRO A 91 19.46 15.73 -1.47
CA PRO A 91 19.83 16.01 -0.08
C PRO A 91 21.29 16.46 0.13
N LEU A 92 22.20 16.06 -0.75
CA LEU A 92 23.62 16.47 -0.68
C LEU A 92 23.80 17.95 -0.96
N SER A 93 22.92 18.55 -1.77
CA SER A 93 22.92 19.98 -2.13
C SER A 93 22.11 20.84 -1.14
N ASP A 94 21.36 20.21 -0.23
CA ASP A 94 20.54 20.89 0.77
C ASP A 94 21.28 21.01 2.10
N GLU A 95 21.61 22.23 2.50
CA GLU A 95 22.38 22.51 3.74
C GLU A 95 21.73 21.89 4.99
N ARG A 96 20.41 21.71 5.01
CA ARG A 96 19.68 21.08 6.11
C ARG A 96 20.02 19.60 6.27
N PHE A 97 20.30 18.91 5.16
CA PHE A 97 20.37 17.45 5.11
C PHE A 97 21.73 16.89 4.67
N ALA A 98 22.61 17.69 4.06
CA ALA A 98 23.89 17.25 3.56
C ALA A 98 24.75 16.54 4.63
N SER A 99 24.57 16.86 5.92
CA SER A 99 25.27 16.24 7.04
C SER A 99 24.44 15.16 7.76
N SER A 100 23.20 14.86 7.31
CA SER A 100 22.32 13.93 7.98
C SER A 100 22.89 12.51 7.99
N PHE A 101 22.50 11.71 8.99
CA PHE A 101 22.90 10.32 9.13
C PHE A 101 22.51 9.49 7.89
N LEU A 102 21.29 9.64 7.38
CA LEU A 102 20.81 8.88 6.24
C LEU A 102 21.56 9.21 4.95
N VAL A 103 21.98 10.46 4.76
CA VAL A 103 22.81 10.85 3.60
C VAL A 103 24.20 10.28 3.73
N LYS A 104 24.86 10.47 4.89
CA LYS A 104 26.28 10.15 5.06
C LYS A 104 26.55 8.65 5.26
N GLN A 105 25.70 7.94 5.98
CA GLN A 105 25.93 6.55 6.37
C GLN A 105 25.14 5.55 5.49
N VAL A 106 23.98 5.96 4.96
CA VAL A 106 23.10 5.10 4.17
C VAL A 106 23.16 5.42 2.68
N GLY A 107 23.63 6.61 2.31
CA GLY A 107 23.74 7.05 0.93
C GLY A 107 22.40 7.49 0.31
N ILE A 108 21.46 7.98 1.12
CA ILE A 108 20.18 8.47 0.62
C ILE A 108 20.38 9.72 -0.22
N GLN A 109 19.86 9.71 -1.45
CA GLN A 109 19.94 10.80 -2.43
C GLN A 109 18.56 11.37 -2.81
N PHE A 110 17.49 10.77 -2.31
CA PHE A 110 16.13 11.24 -2.47
C PHE A 110 15.33 10.95 -1.21
N TYR A 111 14.48 11.89 -0.82
CA TYR A 111 13.51 11.74 0.27
C TYR A 111 12.18 12.39 -0.08
N ALA A 112 11.09 11.68 0.19
CA ALA A 112 9.75 12.26 0.22
C ALA A 112 9.01 11.74 1.43
N GLY A 113 8.55 12.63 2.31
CA GLY A 113 7.86 12.24 3.54
C GLY A 113 6.67 13.13 3.83
N ILE A 114 5.57 12.49 4.22
CA ILE A 114 4.32 13.15 4.60
C ILE A 114 4.08 13.00 6.11
N PRO A 115 3.68 14.07 6.83
CA PRO A 115 3.40 13.98 8.25
C PRO A 115 2.17 13.10 8.55
N LEU A 116 2.24 12.36 9.65
CA LEU A 116 1.13 11.64 10.24
C LEU A 116 0.57 12.48 11.39
N VAL A 117 -0.55 13.15 11.12
CA VAL A 117 -1.15 14.13 12.02
C VAL A 117 -2.40 13.53 12.66
N ILE A 118 -2.49 13.52 13.99
CA ILE A 118 -3.72 13.20 14.72
C ILE A 118 -4.37 14.45 15.28
N ASP A 119 -5.69 14.42 15.48
CA ASP A 119 -6.48 15.54 16.03
C ASP A 119 -6.27 16.86 15.26
N ASP A 120 -5.94 16.80 13.96
CA ASP A 120 -5.61 17.94 13.09
C ASP A 120 -4.52 18.89 13.64
N ALA A 121 -3.80 18.49 14.69
CA ALA A 121 -2.87 19.36 15.40
C ALA A 121 -1.52 18.72 15.75
N HIS A 122 -1.44 17.39 15.90
CA HIS A 122 -0.25 16.74 16.42
C HIS A 122 0.45 15.87 15.35
N PRO A 123 1.47 16.38 14.66
CA PRO A 123 2.28 15.59 13.73
C PRO A 123 3.21 14.66 14.52
N LEU A 124 2.82 13.41 14.70
CA LEU A 124 3.53 12.47 15.55
C LEU A 124 4.68 11.75 14.84
N GLY A 125 4.56 11.66 13.51
CA GLY A 125 5.45 10.87 12.70
C GLY A 125 5.37 11.20 11.22
N THR A 126 5.99 10.36 10.41
CA THR A 126 5.97 10.47 8.95
C THR A 126 5.80 9.10 8.30
N LEU A 127 5.10 9.07 7.18
CA LEU A 127 5.27 8.05 6.16
C LEU A 127 6.25 8.61 5.14
N ALA A 128 7.35 7.93 4.90
CA ALA A 128 8.39 8.41 4.00
C ALA A 128 8.90 7.33 3.06
N VAL A 129 9.23 7.75 1.84
CA VAL A 129 9.93 6.96 0.83
C VAL A 129 11.27 7.59 0.51
N MET A 130 12.27 6.76 0.19
CA MET A 130 13.63 7.20 -0.02
C MET A 130 14.32 6.37 -1.09
N ASP A 131 15.31 6.96 -1.74
CA ASP A 131 16.14 6.28 -2.72
C ASP A 131 17.61 6.65 -2.56
N ARG A 132 18.51 5.77 -3.06
CA ARG A 132 19.96 6.00 -3.15
C ARG A 132 20.38 6.62 -4.48
N VAL A 133 19.42 6.93 -5.33
CA VAL A 133 19.60 7.68 -6.58
C VAL A 133 18.66 8.87 -6.60
N ALA A 134 18.94 9.87 -7.45
CA ALA A 134 18.03 10.98 -7.65
C ALA A 134 16.68 10.47 -8.19
N HIS A 135 15.60 10.97 -7.62
CA HIS A 135 14.26 10.53 -7.93
C HIS A 135 13.28 11.71 -7.94
N LEU A 136 12.22 11.61 -8.75
CA LEU A 136 11.14 12.59 -8.79
C LEU A 136 9.80 11.85 -8.68
N LEU A 137 8.94 12.29 -7.78
CA LEU A 137 7.59 11.75 -7.69
C LEU A 137 6.66 12.44 -8.67
N THR A 138 5.83 11.65 -9.35
CA THR A 138 4.68 12.16 -10.09
C THR A 138 3.62 12.72 -9.15
N GLU A 139 2.68 13.51 -9.64
CA GLU A 139 1.57 14.01 -8.81
C GLU A 139 0.71 12.87 -8.28
N GLU A 140 0.50 11.84 -9.09
CA GLU A 140 -0.21 10.62 -8.72
C GLU A 140 0.44 9.87 -7.55
N GLN A 141 1.77 9.77 -7.56
CA GLN A 141 2.52 9.17 -6.45
C GLN A 141 2.40 9.99 -5.16
N ARG A 142 2.40 11.34 -5.28
CA ARG A 142 2.18 12.23 -4.13
C ARG A 142 0.77 12.07 -3.56
N ASP A 143 -0.26 12.00 -4.41
CA ASP A 143 -1.64 11.77 -4.00
C ASP A 143 -1.80 10.42 -3.30
N SER A 144 -1.14 9.39 -3.81
CA SER A 144 -1.11 8.08 -3.18
C SER A 144 -0.48 8.12 -1.78
N LEU A 145 0.63 8.85 -1.59
CA LEU A 145 1.22 9.07 -0.27
C LEU A 145 0.25 9.79 0.68
N ARG A 146 -0.50 10.80 0.19
CA ARG A 146 -1.52 11.51 0.97
C ARG A 146 -2.63 10.55 1.42
N ILE A 147 -3.09 9.65 0.54
CA ILE A 147 -4.11 8.64 0.86
C ILE A 147 -3.60 7.66 1.91
N LEU A 148 -2.39 7.13 1.73
CA LEU A 148 -1.77 6.20 2.68
C LEU A 148 -1.55 6.84 4.05
N ALA A 149 -1.12 8.10 4.09
CA ALA A 149 -0.95 8.85 5.34
C ALA A 149 -2.28 9.05 6.08
N ARG A 150 -3.37 9.42 5.37
CA ARG A 150 -4.71 9.51 5.98
C ARG A 150 -5.20 8.17 6.53
N ARG A 151 -4.94 7.06 5.83
CA ARG A 151 -5.24 5.70 6.34
C ARG A 151 -4.47 5.42 7.62
N MET A 152 -3.18 5.77 7.63
CA MET A 152 -2.32 5.57 8.79
C MET A 152 -2.77 6.42 9.98
N THR A 153 -3.11 7.67 9.75
CA THR A 153 -3.67 8.57 10.80
C THR A 153 -4.92 7.96 11.43
N ARG A 154 -5.84 7.44 10.61
CA ARG A 154 -7.06 6.78 11.11
C ARG A 154 -6.74 5.55 11.97
N GLU A 155 -5.75 4.75 11.60
CA GLU A 155 -5.30 3.61 12.41
C GLU A 155 -4.74 4.05 13.77
N LEU A 156 -3.98 5.14 13.79
CA LEU A 156 -3.46 5.73 15.04
C LEU A 156 -4.57 6.29 15.94
N GLU A 157 -5.60 6.91 15.38
CA GLU A 157 -6.76 7.42 16.12
C GLU A 157 -7.58 6.28 16.73
N LEU A 158 -7.82 5.20 15.99
CA LEU A 158 -8.48 4.00 16.52
C LEU A 158 -7.69 3.40 17.68
N ARG A 159 -6.36 3.34 17.56
CA ARG A 159 -5.48 2.86 18.63
C ARG A 159 -5.60 3.73 19.88
N ARG A 160 -5.67 5.04 19.74
CA ARG A 160 -5.81 6.00 20.86
C ARG A 160 -7.13 5.82 21.61
N THR A 161 -8.22 5.58 20.90
CA THR A 161 -9.56 5.40 21.49
C THR A 161 -9.82 4.02 22.08
N GLY A 162 -8.81 3.14 22.12
CA GLY A 162 -8.94 1.77 22.65
C GLY A 162 -9.68 0.82 21.71
N GLY A 163 -9.94 1.24 20.46
CA GLY A 163 -10.61 0.45 19.42
C GLY A 163 -9.71 -0.57 18.74
N THR A 164 -8.58 -0.95 19.31
CA THR A 164 -7.70 -1.97 18.75
C THR A 164 -8.26 -3.36 18.98
N GLN A 165 -9.15 -3.79 18.12
CA GLN A 165 -9.08 -5.15 17.69
C GLN A 165 -8.11 -5.21 16.50
N SER A 166 -6.83 -5.47 16.76
CA SER A 166 -6.00 -6.15 15.77
C SER A 166 -6.83 -7.33 15.29
N PRO A 167 -7.07 -7.48 13.98
CA PRO A 167 -7.70 -8.70 13.51
C PRO A 167 -6.89 -9.85 14.13
N PRO A 168 -7.55 -10.88 14.70
CA PRO A 168 -6.86 -11.93 15.41
C PRO A 168 -5.72 -12.40 14.49
N ARG A 169 -4.49 -12.38 15.00
CA ARG A 169 -3.34 -12.99 14.36
C ARG A 169 -3.82 -14.38 13.96
N ARG A 170 -4.15 -14.58 12.68
CA ARG A 170 -4.29 -15.95 12.20
C ARG A 170 -2.96 -16.59 12.54
N PRO A 171 -2.92 -17.64 13.35
CA PRO A 171 -1.67 -18.32 13.66
C PRO A 171 -0.99 -18.59 12.32
N HIS A 172 0.33 -18.46 12.25
CA HIS A 172 1.13 -19.12 11.22
C HIS A 172 0.92 -20.62 11.41
N LEU A 173 -0.26 -21.07 11.04
CA LEU A 173 -0.62 -22.47 10.95
C LEU A 173 -0.27 -22.92 9.55
N ALA A 174 0.40 -24.05 9.51
CA ALA A 174 0.55 -24.95 8.40
C ALA A 174 0.00 -24.44 7.06
N THR A 175 0.80 -24.51 6.01
CA THR A 175 0.43 -24.24 4.61
C THR A 175 -1.09 -24.26 4.44
N PRO A 176 -1.75 -23.14 4.13
CA PRO A 176 -3.20 -23.14 4.00
C PRO A 176 -3.58 -24.27 3.01
N PRO A 177 -4.66 -25.01 3.27
CA PRO A 177 -5.07 -26.06 2.35
C PRO A 177 -5.16 -25.45 0.97
N GLN A 178 -4.50 -26.08 0.00
CA GLN A 178 -4.51 -25.63 -1.39
C GLN A 178 -5.96 -25.55 -1.83
N ARG A 179 -6.47 -24.32 -1.98
CA ARG A 179 -7.81 -24.10 -2.53
C ARG A 179 -7.71 -24.46 -4.01
N SER A 180 -8.62 -25.27 -4.52
CA SER A 180 -8.69 -25.58 -5.96
C SER A 180 -9.17 -24.37 -6.81
N VAL A 181 -8.88 -23.16 -6.36
CA VAL A 181 -9.32 -21.90 -6.96
C VAL A 181 -8.12 -21.26 -7.65
N THR A 182 -8.22 -21.14 -8.98
CA THR A 182 -7.20 -20.49 -9.81
C THR A 182 -7.62 -19.04 -10.10
N ILE A 183 -6.69 -18.11 -9.90
CA ILE A 183 -6.87 -16.66 -10.11
C ILE A 183 -5.83 -16.19 -11.11
N LEU A 184 -6.28 -15.55 -12.18
CA LEU A 184 -5.41 -14.87 -13.15
C LEU A 184 -5.19 -13.43 -12.69
N ILE A 185 -3.94 -13.01 -12.55
CA ILE A 185 -3.54 -11.65 -12.19
C ILE A 185 -3.05 -10.96 -13.46
N VAL A 186 -3.59 -9.76 -13.75
CA VAL A 186 -3.16 -8.98 -14.91
C VAL A 186 -2.81 -7.56 -14.46
N GLU A 187 -1.52 -7.26 -14.41
CA GLU A 187 -0.98 -6.00 -13.88
C GLU A 187 0.35 -5.72 -14.57
N ASP A 188 0.52 -4.56 -15.18
CA ASP A 188 1.72 -4.18 -15.93
C ASP A 188 2.89 -3.78 -15.01
N ASN A 189 2.61 -3.29 -13.81
CA ASN A 189 3.65 -3.02 -12.82
C ASN A 189 4.16 -4.32 -12.18
N ASP A 190 5.42 -4.67 -12.43
CA ASP A 190 6.07 -5.90 -11.93
C ASP A 190 6.01 -6.03 -10.41
N ASN A 191 6.22 -4.93 -9.70
CA ASN A 191 6.24 -4.93 -8.24
C ASN A 191 4.85 -5.21 -7.67
N LEU A 192 3.82 -4.56 -8.21
CA LEU A 192 2.45 -4.78 -7.78
C LEU A 192 1.97 -6.18 -8.18
N ARG A 193 2.28 -6.64 -9.38
CA ARG A 193 1.98 -8.01 -9.83
C ARG A 193 2.58 -9.06 -8.90
N ASN A 194 3.84 -8.90 -8.49
CA ASN A 194 4.51 -9.77 -7.53
C ASN A 194 3.87 -9.71 -6.13
N LEU A 195 3.42 -8.53 -5.68
CA LEU A 195 2.70 -8.39 -4.41
C LEU A 195 1.37 -9.14 -4.44
N LEU A 196 0.57 -8.95 -5.50
CA LEU A 196 -0.70 -9.65 -5.71
C LEU A 196 -0.51 -11.16 -5.72
N HIS A 197 0.47 -11.64 -6.48
CA HIS A 197 0.82 -13.05 -6.58
C HIS A 197 1.13 -13.66 -5.20
N ARG A 198 2.05 -13.05 -4.44
CA ARG A 198 2.42 -13.52 -3.10
C ARG A 198 1.26 -13.46 -2.10
N ALA A 199 0.42 -12.42 -2.18
CA ALA A 199 -0.73 -12.29 -1.30
C ALA A 199 -1.75 -13.40 -1.54
N LEU A 200 -2.01 -13.75 -2.79
CA LEU A 200 -2.96 -14.79 -3.15
C LEU A 200 -2.41 -16.19 -2.86
N GLU A 201 -1.17 -16.51 -3.25
CA GLU A 201 -0.55 -17.80 -2.97
C GLU A 201 -0.38 -18.05 -1.46
N GLY A 202 0.05 -17.03 -0.71
CA GLY A 202 0.15 -17.10 0.75
C GLY A 202 -1.18 -17.36 1.46
N ASN A 203 -2.32 -17.23 0.77
CA ASN A 203 -3.66 -17.53 1.27
C ASN A 203 -4.31 -18.77 0.58
N GLY A 204 -3.51 -19.57 -0.13
CA GLY A 204 -3.91 -20.88 -0.65
C GLY A 204 -4.62 -20.85 -2.00
N PHE A 205 -4.64 -19.72 -2.71
CA PHE A 205 -5.08 -19.64 -4.10
C PHE A 205 -3.96 -20.06 -5.04
N SER A 206 -4.30 -20.64 -6.20
CA SER A 206 -3.35 -20.80 -7.30
C SER A 206 -3.36 -19.54 -8.16
N ALA A 207 -2.24 -18.84 -8.29
CA ALA A 207 -2.18 -17.55 -8.95
C ALA A 207 -1.35 -17.62 -10.24
N LEU A 208 -1.93 -17.16 -11.36
CA LEU A 208 -1.31 -17.09 -12.68
C LEU A 208 -1.00 -15.61 -12.99
N PRO A 209 0.26 -15.15 -12.93
CA PRO A 209 0.59 -13.76 -13.23
C PRO A 209 0.76 -13.53 -14.74
N ALA A 210 0.20 -12.40 -15.22
CA ALA A 210 0.35 -11.87 -16.57
C ALA A 210 0.75 -10.40 -16.52
N ALA A 211 1.70 -9.98 -17.34
CA ALA A 211 2.19 -8.61 -17.39
C ALA A 211 1.30 -7.68 -18.25
N ASP A 212 0.47 -8.25 -19.11
CA ASP A 212 -0.45 -7.49 -19.95
C ASP A 212 -1.65 -8.35 -20.39
N GLY A 213 -2.61 -7.71 -21.07
CA GLY A 213 -3.80 -8.39 -21.56
C GLY A 213 -3.53 -9.45 -22.65
N ALA A 214 -2.45 -9.33 -23.42
CA ALA A 214 -2.10 -10.30 -24.44
C ALA A 214 -1.52 -11.58 -23.83
N GLU A 215 -0.70 -11.44 -22.80
CA GLU A 215 -0.20 -12.56 -22.00
C GLU A 215 -1.34 -13.25 -21.25
N ALA A 216 -2.26 -12.47 -20.68
CA ALA A 216 -3.44 -13.00 -20.01
C ALA A 216 -4.30 -13.87 -20.92
N LEU A 217 -4.55 -13.44 -22.16
CA LEU A 217 -5.28 -14.24 -23.15
C LEU A 217 -4.54 -15.54 -23.51
N ARG A 218 -3.21 -15.49 -23.71
CA ARG A 218 -2.41 -16.70 -23.95
C ARG A 218 -2.48 -17.68 -22.79
N LEU A 219 -2.38 -17.21 -21.56
CA LEU A 219 -2.54 -18.03 -20.37
C LEU A 219 -3.94 -18.65 -20.28
N CYS A 220 -4.99 -17.90 -20.65
CA CYS A 220 -6.35 -18.45 -20.73
C CYS A 220 -6.48 -19.57 -21.77
N GLU A 221 -5.79 -19.48 -22.92
CA GLU A 221 -5.79 -20.53 -23.96
C GLU A 221 -4.98 -21.77 -23.57
N GLN A 222 -3.89 -21.58 -22.84
CA GLN A 222 -2.96 -22.65 -22.46
C GLN A 222 -3.36 -23.38 -21.17
N HIS A 223 -4.19 -22.76 -20.34
CA HIS A 223 -4.62 -23.34 -19.06
C HIS A 223 -5.83 -24.23 -19.25
N ASP A 224 -5.64 -25.55 -19.16
CA ASP A 224 -6.73 -26.53 -19.33
C ASP A 224 -7.74 -26.52 -18.18
N GLY A 225 -7.38 -25.93 -17.02
CA GLY A 225 -8.23 -25.86 -15.84
C GLY A 225 -9.20 -24.67 -15.85
N THR A 226 -10.03 -24.62 -14.82
CA THR A 226 -10.94 -23.48 -14.59
C THR A 226 -10.16 -22.29 -14.06
N ILE A 227 -10.29 -21.12 -14.68
CA ILE A 227 -9.89 -19.83 -14.12
C ILE A 227 -11.15 -19.23 -13.47
N HIS A 228 -11.13 -19.21 -12.14
CA HIS A 228 -12.32 -18.84 -11.35
C HIS A 228 -12.51 -17.31 -11.28
N LEU A 229 -11.39 -16.58 -11.25
CA LEU A 229 -11.38 -15.14 -11.11
C LEU A 229 -10.23 -14.53 -11.90
N VAL A 230 -10.46 -13.40 -12.53
CA VAL A 230 -9.44 -12.50 -13.07
C VAL A 230 -9.38 -11.26 -12.17
N VAL A 231 -8.19 -10.95 -11.68
CA VAL A 231 -7.86 -9.71 -10.97
C VAL A 231 -7.06 -8.86 -11.95
N SER A 232 -7.65 -7.81 -12.49
CA SER A 232 -7.05 -7.03 -13.59
C SER A 232 -6.99 -5.55 -13.29
N ASP A 233 -5.83 -4.93 -13.54
CA ASP A 233 -5.81 -3.48 -13.72
C ASP A 233 -6.69 -3.09 -14.92
N ILE A 234 -7.33 -1.93 -14.81
CA ILE A 234 -8.12 -1.36 -15.90
C ILE A 234 -7.22 -0.64 -16.90
N VAL A 235 -6.24 0.11 -16.40
CA VAL A 235 -5.36 0.95 -17.20
C VAL A 235 -4.07 0.21 -17.49
N MET A 236 -4.04 -0.46 -18.64
CA MET A 236 -2.83 -1.16 -19.10
C MET A 236 -2.54 -0.80 -20.55
N PRO A 237 -1.26 -0.84 -20.98
CA PRO A 237 -0.89 -0.67 -22.38
C PRO A 237 -1.57 -1.70 -23.30
N HIS A 238 -1.86 -1.31 -24.53
CA HIS A 238 -2.39 -2.14 -25.62
C HIS A 238 -3.81 -2.68 -25.42
N LEU A 239 -4.11 -3.39 -24.34
CA LEU A 239 -5.41 -3.97 -24.05
C LEU A 239 -5.84 -3.65 -22.62
N ASN A 240 -6.81 -2.76 -22.45
CA ASN A 240 -7.34 -2.40 -21.15
C ASN A 240 -8.16 -3.55 -20.52
N GLY A 241 -8.29 -3.51 -19.18
CA GLY A 241 -8.96 -4.58 -18.43
C GLY A 241 -10.41 -4.83 -18.82
N LEU A 242 -11.14 -3.80 -19.29
CA LEU A 242 -12.53 -3.95 -19.72
C LEU A 242 -12.66 -4.73 -21.04
N LYS A 243 -11.79 -4.44 -22.01
CA LYS A 243 -11.74 -5.20 -23.26
C LYS A 243 -11.20 -6.61 -23.07
N LEU A 244 -10.30 -6.78 -22.09
CA LEU A 244 -9.84 -8.11 -21.69
C LEU A 244 -10.99 -8.95 -21.15
N GLU A 245 -11.86 -8.38 -20.29
CA GLU A 245 -13.04 -9.06 -19.78
C GLU A 245 -13.94 -9.57 -20.91
N GLU A 246 -14.26 -8.71 -21.89
CA GLU A 246 -15.10 -9.09 -23.04
C GLU A 246 -14.55 -10.30 -23.79
N ARG A 247 -13.23 -10.33 -24.01
CA ARG A 247 -12.56 -11.44 -24.72
C ARG A 247 -12.54 -12.73 -23.90
N ILE A 248 -12.22 -12.64 -22.60
CA ILE A 248 -12.20 -13.84 -21.75
C ILE A 248 -13.60 -14.39 -21.57
N ARG A 249 -14.62 -13.54 -21.35
CA ARG A 249 -16.01 -14.01 -21.23
C ARG A 249 -16.55 -14.72 -22.48
N ALA A 250 -16.06 -14.38 -23.66
CA ALA A 250 -16.45 -15.06 -24.89
C ALA A 250 -16.02 -16.55 -24.90
N SER A 251 -14.91 -16.90 -24.27
CA SER A 251 -14.40 -18.28 -24.18
C SER A 251 -14.62 -18.94 -22.82
N ARG A 252 -14.72 -18.14 -21.76
CA ARG A 252 -14.86 -18.59 -20.36
C ARG A 252 -15.94 -17.76 -19.63
N PRO A 253 -17.25 -17.97 -19.93
CA PRO A 253 -18.34 -17.13 -19.43
C PRO A 253 -18.49 -17.18 -17.90
N GLU A 254 -18.08 -18.26 -17.25
CA GLU A 254 -18.19 -18.44 -15.79
C GLU A 254 -17.07 -17.71 -15.01
N THR A 255 -16.04 -17.21 -15.71
CA THR A 255 -14.92 -16.51 -15.05
C THR A 255 -15.37 -15.17 -14.50
N LYS A 256 -15.16 -14.98 -13.20
CA LYS A 256 -15.49 -13.73 -12.49
C LYS A 256 -14.38 -12.70 -12.69
N PHE A 257 -14.71 -11.41 -12.48
CA PHE A 257 -13.76 -10.31 -12.61
C PHE A 257 -13.77 -9.43 -11.37
N LEU A 258 -12.57 -9.06 -10.93
CA LEU A 258 -12.27 -8.02 -9.95
C LEU A 258 -11.35 -7.01 -10.63
N PHE A 259 -11.82 -5.78 -10.81
CA PHE A 259 -11.01 -4.73 -11.39
C PHE A 259 -10.23 -3.97 -10.33
N ILE A 260 -9.00 -3.64 -10.66
CA ILE A 260 -8.14 -2.75 -9.87
C ILE A 260 -8.03 -1.42 -10.63
N THR A 261 -8.18 -0.30 -9.95
CA THR A 261 -8.09 1.03 -10.57
C THR A 261 -7.47 2.07 -9.64
N GLY A 262 -6.64 2.97 -10.20
CA GLY A 262 -6.12 4.14 -9.49
C GLY A 262 -7.05 5.36 -9.58
N PHE A 263 -7.97 5.38 -10.55
CA PHE A 263 -8.78 6.55 -10.91
C PHE A 263 -10.20 6.18 -11.27
N GLY A 264 -10.99 5.74 -10.27
CA GLY A 264 -12.39 5.36 -10.49
C GLY A 264 -13.26 6.44 -11.17
N ASP A 265 -12.87 7.72 -11.03
CA ASP A 265 -13.65 8.85 -11.56
C ASP A 265 -13.36 9.24 -13.02
N GLN A 266 -12.26 8.77 -13.61
CA GLN A 266 -11.82 9.19 -14.95
C GLN A 266 -12.42 8.38 -16.09
N PHE A 267 -13.05 7.22 -15.79
CA PHE A 267 -13.66 6.35 -16.81
C PHE A 267 -15.18 6.33 -16.69
N PRO A 268 -15.92 7.03 -17.60
CA PRO A 268 -17.39 7.03 -17.60
C PRO A 268 -17.99 5.61 -17.69
N GLU A 269 -17.36 4.73 -18.48
CA GLU A 269 -17.76 3.32 -18.64
C GLU A 269 -17.66 2.54 -17.31
N LEU A 270 -16.69 2.88 -16.47
CA LEU A 270 -16.51 2.27 -15.16
C LEU A 270 -17.60 2.70 -14.18
N ARG A 271 -18.01 3.97 -14.21
CA ARG A 271 -19.10 4.48 -13.38
C ARG A 271 -20.43 3.75 -13.66
N GLU A 272 -20.71 3.46 -14.91
CA GLU A 272 -21.90 2.67 -15.25
C GLU A 272 -21.76 1.24 -14.73
N ARG A 273 -20.62 0.59 -14.94
CA ARG A 273 -20.39 -0.78 -14.45
C ARG A 273 -20.44 -0.89 -12.92
N ILE A 274 -19.99 0.11 -12.18
CA ILE A 274 -20.13 0.19 -10.72
C ILE A 274 -21.61 0.18 -10.32
N LYS A 275 -22.45 0.93 -11.02
CA LYS A 275 -23.91 0.94 -10.77
C LYS A 275 -24.56 -0.43 -10.99
N TYR A 276 -24.00 -1.24 -11.88
CA TYR A 276 -24.46 -2.59 -12.18
C TYR A 276 -23.74 -3.70 -11.41
N GLY A 277 -23.02 -3.33 -10.33
CA GLY A 277 -22.43 -4.31 -9.40
C GLY A 277 -21.08 -4.88 -9.81
N ALA A 278 -20.32 -4.21 -10.67
CA ALA A 278 -18.95 -4.62 -10.96
C ALA A 278 -18.07 -4.61 -9.69
N ASN A 279 -17.28 -5.66 -9.50
CA ASN A 279 -16.36 -5.75 -8.38
C ASN A 279 -15.11 -4.90 -8.67
N ILE A 280 -14.89 -3.87 -7.86
CA ILE A 280 -13.80 -2.92 -8.02
C ILE A 280 -13.03 -2.79 -6.71
N LEU A 281 -11.70 -2.69 -6.84
CA LEU A 281 -10.77 -2.40 -5.77
C LEU A 281 -9.93 -1.17 -6.17
N GLU A 282 -10.06 -0.08 -5.41
CA GLU A 282 -9.36 1.16 -5.70
C GLU A 282 -7.93 1.14 -5.14
N LYS A 283 -6.96 1.57 -5.95
CA LYS A 283 -5.57 1.83 -5.52
C LYS A 283 -5.50 3.16 -4.74
N PRO A 284 -4.71 3.21 -3.65
CA PRO A 284 -3.95 2.16 -3.02
C PRO A 284 -4.80 1.30 -2.06
N PHE A 285 -4.57 -0.01 -2.06
CA PHE A 285 -5.27 -0.97 -1.20
C PHE A 285 -4.28 -1.85 -0.42
N LEU A 286 -4.73 -2.36 0.72
CA LEU A 286 -3.95 -3.32 1.51
C LEU A 286 -4.14 -4.76 0.98
N PRO A 287 -3.14 -5.66 1.14
CA PRO A 287 -3.29 -7.07 0.79
C PRO A 287 -4.52 -7.73 1.44
N SER A 288 -4.88 -7.35 2.65
CA SER A 288 -6.08 -7.82 3.34
C SER A 288 -7.38 -7.36 2.68
N GLU A 289 -7.40 -6.17 2.08
CA GLU A 289 -8.57 -5.66 1.33
C GLU A 289 -8.73 -6.40 0.00
N LEU A 290 -7.60 -6.68 -0.69
CA LEU A 290 -7.59 -7.54 -1.87
C LEU A 290 -8.19 -8.90 -1.55
N LEU A 291 -7.69 -9.59 -0.52
CA LEU A 291 -8.15 -10.93 -0.15
C LEU A 291 -9.64 -10.95 0.19
N ARG A 292 -10.11 -9.99 0.95
CA ARG A 292 -11.54 -9.84 1.25
C ARG A 292 -12.36 -9.67 -0.03
N LYS A 293 -11.94 -8.76 -0.94
CA LYS A 293 -12.64 -8.50 -2.20
C LYS A 293 -12.65 -9.71 -3.13
N VAL A 294 -11.55 -10.47 -3.17
CA VAL A 294 -11.43 -11.74 -3.89
C VAL A 294 -12.42 -12.77 -3.34
N GLU A 295 -12.48 -12.96 -2.03
CA GLU A 295 -13.44 -13.87 -1.39
C GLU A 295 -14.89 -13.44 -1.63
N ASP A 296 -15.20 -12.15 -1.47
CA ASP A 296 -16.54 -11.59 -1.76
C ASP A 296 -16.93 -11.84 -3.22
N THR A 297 -16.02 -11.61 -4.16
CA THR A 297 -16.27 -11.81 -5.60
C THR A 297 -16.47 -13.29 -5.94
N LEU A 298 -15.67 -14.19 -5.36
CA LEU A 298 -15.81 -15.63 -5.57
C LEU A 298 -17.13 -16.17 -5.01
N ASN A 299 -17.63 -15.61 -3.91
CA ASN A 299 -18.86 -16.04 -3.26
C ASN A 299 -20.15 -15.45 -3.89
N GLN A 300 -20.05 -14.40 -4.70
CA GLN A 300 -21.19 -13.87 -5.46
C GLN A 300 -21.66 -14.91 -6.47
N GLY A 301 -22.88 -15.40 -6.31
CA GLY A 301 -23.51 -16.41 -7.20
C GLY A 301 -23.80 -17.77 -6.55
N THR A 302 -23.35 -18.03 -5.32
CA THR A 302 -23.72 -19.25 -4.59
C THR A 302 -25.03 -19.14 -3.77
N ALA A 303 -25.64 -17.94 -3.74
CA ALA A 303 -26.85 -17.68 -2.94
C ALA A 303 -28.18 -17.89 -3.68
N ALA A 304 -28.20 -18.42 -4.93
CA ALA A 304 -29.40 -18.53 -5.74
C ALA A 304 -29.95 -19.97 -5.92
N THR A 305 -29.48 -20.96 -5.15
CA THR A 305 -30.06 -22.32 -5.20
C THR A 305 -30.34 -22.86 -3.81
N GLY A 306 -31.28 -22.23 -3.12
CA GLY A 306 -31.69 -22.75 -1.79
C GLY A 306 -32.95 -22.08 -1.31
N THR A 307 -34.08 -22.31 -2.05
CA THR A 307 -35.45 -22.42 -1.49
C THR A 307 -36.47 -22.52 -2.65
N GLU A 308 -36.76 -23.76 -3.00
CA GLU A 308 -38.12 -24.19 -3.44
C GLU A 308 -38.12 -25.71 -3.37
N GLY A 309 -38.83 -26.22 -2.37
CA GLY A 309 -39.09 -27.63 -2.17
C GLY A 309 -39.87 -27.81 -0.89
#